data_adb95422159a8d3bdd2e3d652a184205
#
_entry.id   adb95422159a8d3bdd2e3d652a184205
#
_cell.length_a   1.000
_cell.length_b   1.000
_cell.length_c   1.000
_cell.angle_alpha   90.00
_cell.angle_beta   90.00
_cell.angle_gamma   90.00
#
_symmetry.space_group_name_H-M   'P 1'
#
loop_
_entity.id
_entity.type
_entity.pdbx_description
1 polymer ?
#
loop_
_entity_poly.entity_id
_entity_poly.type
_entity_poly.pdbx_seq_one_letter_code
_entity_poly.pdbx_strand_id
1 'polypeptide(L)'
;MSTFPWLTVIGAIPLVGVLVISVTPGASAPGAEADRQARQLLVKRLALAFSLITLALTIAMMVTFKTNGPDFQFNQTYQWIPQFGVHYAVGVDGIALVLIGLTAVLMPVVILASWNDADGSPRAAPGSPGEQASAEQASGSQASGSQASGEARPRRSVKTYFALLLLLETMIIGVFAATDVFLFYVFFEAMLIPMYFLIGSFGVGQRQYAAVKFLLYSLFGGLLMLVAVIALYVYSAQGGHPGTFLFSQLTHIALSPGAARWLFLGFFIAFAIKAPLWPFHTWLPDAATAAQPGTAVLLVGVLDKVGTFGMIRYCLELFPSAARYFTPLILTLAVIGVLYGAIVAIGQADMKRLIAYTSISHFGFIVLGIFVLTSQGQSGATLYMVNHGLATGALFLIAGFMIVRRRSSRIADYGGVQKVAPVLAGLFLISGLAGLALPGLSTFVSEFLVLVGTFTRYKVAASFATVGIILAAIYILWMYQRTMTGPVREQVARMPDLKARELWAVGPLIALIIAFGVYPKPLLDIINPAVHQTLVQMRATDPLPPAPASTAFFSSHSGFALSRKGPTP
;
A
#
# COMPACT_ATOMS: atom_id res chain seq x y z
N MET A 1 26.08 17.49 -10.40
CA MET A 1 24.93 17.33 -9.49
C MET A 1 23.85 18.26 -9.97
N SER A 2 22.61 17.84 -10.19
CA SER A 2 21.55 18.77 -10.57
C SER A 2 21.28 19.71 -9.39
N THR A 3 21.40 21.02 -9.61
CA THR A 3 21.10 22.05 -8.61
C THR A 3 19.60 22.17 -8.32
N PHE A 4 18.78 21.44 -9.08
CA PHE A 4 17.32 21.50 -8.98
C PHE A 4 16.81 20.68 -7.77
N PRO A 5 16.00 21.26 -6.88
CA PRO A 5 15.54 20.63 -5.66
C PRO A 5 14.33 19.70 -5.92
N TRP A 6 14.56 18.59 -6.62
CA TRP A 6 13.51 17.68 -7.08
C TRP A 6 12.49 17.29 -6.01
N LEU A 7 12.96 16.77 -4.88
CA LEU A 7 12.07 16.20 -3.84
C LEU A 7 11.25 17.27 -3.14
N THR A 8 11.87 18.41 -2.85
CA THR A 8 11.15 19.55 -2.25
C THR A 8 10.09 20.09 -3.21
N VAL A 9 10.42 20.22 -4.50
CA VAL A 9 9.45 20.69 -5.51
C VAL A 9 8.30 19.69 -5.68
N ILE A 10 8.60 18.40 -5.86
CA ILE A 10 7.59 17.34 -6.02
C ILE A 10 6.66 17.28 -4.79
N GLY A 11 7.19 17.38 -3.58
CA GLY A 11 6.39 17.40 -2.36
C GLY A 11 5.60 18.70 -2.15
N ALA A 12 6.12 19.83 -2.63
CA ALA A 12 5.47 21.14 -2.51
C ALA A 12 4.31 21.35 -3.50
N ILE A 13 4.36 20.78 -4.70
CA ILE A 13 3.34 20.97 -5.75
C ILE A 13 1.92 20.61 -5.25
N PRO A 14 1.66 19.43 -4.65
CA PRO A 14 0.33 19.14 -4.13
C PRO A 14 -0.08 20.09 -3.00
N LEU A 15 0.88 20.54 -2.15
CA LEU A 15 0.63 21.50 -1.08
C LEU A 15 0.23 22.87 -1.63
N VAL A 16 0.88 23.33 -2.70
CA VAL A 16 0.45 24.54 -3.43
C VAL A 16 -0.96 24.34 -3.97
N GLY A 17 -1.28 23.14 -4.49
CA GLY A 17 -2.63 22.77 -4.91
C GLY A 17 -3.66 22.88 -3.77
N VAL A 18 -3.32 22.43 -2.56
CA VAL A 18 -4.15 22.61 -1.35
C VAL A 18 -4.42 24.09 -1.09
N LEU A 19 -3.38 24.95 -1.14
CA LEU A 19 -3.53 26.38 -0.90
C LEU A 19 -4.42 27.05 -1.98
N VAL A 20 -4.17 26.77 -3.26
CA VAL A 20 -4.95 27.30 -4.38
C VAL A 20 -6.43 26.88 -4.25
N ILE A 21 -6.69 25.60 -4.01
CA ILE A 21 -8.06 25.12 -3.78
C ILE A 21 -8.66 25.80 -2.54
N SER A 22 -7.89 26.05 -1.50
CA SER A 22 -8.37 26.66 -0.25
C SER A 22 -8.79 28.12 -0.42
N VAL A 23 -8.22 28.85 -1.34
CA VAL A 23 -8.59 30.23 -1.64
C VAL A 23 -9.76 30.33 -2.63
N THR A 24 -10.01 29.31 -3.45
CA THR A 24 -11.16 29.34 -4.39
C THR A 24 -12.49 29.48 -3.64
N PRO A 25 -13.45 30.27 -4.13
CA PRO A 25 -14.77 30.41 -3.49
C PRO A 25 -15.46 29.05 -3.31
N GLY A 26 -15.97 28.76 -2.10
CA GLY A 26 -16.67 27.51 -1.81
C GLY A 26 -18.06 27.45 -2.48
N ALA A 27 -18.64 26.24 -2.51
CA ALA A 27 -20.00 26.03 -3.01
C ALA A 27 -21.09 26.75 -2.16
N SER A 28 -20.76 27.13 -0.94
CA SER A 28 -21.63 27.91 -0.04
C SER A 28 -21.60 29.42 -0.31
N ALA A 29 -20.68 29.91 -1.15
CA ALA A 29 -20.70 31.31 -1.56
C ALA A 29 -21.98 31.64 -2.35
N PRO A 30 -22.56 32.87 -2.19
CA PRO A 30 -23.78 33.25 -2.90
C PRO A 30 -23.60 33.11 -4.42
N GLY A 31 -24.61 32.62 -5.10
CA GLY A 31 -24.63 32.46 -6.55
C GLY A 31 -25.65 31.43 -7.02
N ALA A 32 -25.94 31.44 -8.33
CA ALA A 32 -26.83 30.49 -8.98
C ALA A 32 -26.29 29.05 -8.90
N GLU A 33 -27.14 28.05 -9.08
CA GLU A 33 -26.76 26.62 -9.10
C GLU A 33 -25.66 26.32 -10.13
N ALA A 34 -25.73 26.97 -11.31
CA ALA A 34 -24.70 26.86 -12.36
C ALA A 34 -23.32 27.35 -11.88
N ASP A 35 -23.26 28.42 -11.10
CA ASP A 35 -22.01 28.94 -10.55
C ASP A 35 -21.41 28.00 -9.51
N ARG A 36 -22.25 27.32 -8.73
CA ARG A 36 -21.79 26.29 -7.77
C ARG A 36 -21.19 25.09 -8.48
N GLN A 37 -21.85 24.61 -9.55
CA GLN A 37 -21.34 23.49 -10.33
C GLN A 37 -20.03 23.85 -11.03
N ALA A 38 -19.92 25.05 -11.61
CA ALA A 38 -18.70 25.55 -12.23
C ALA A 38 -17.54 25.62 -11.21
N ARG A 39 -17.78 26.14 -9.99
CA ARG A 39 -16.78 26.19 -8.91
C ARG A 39 -16.34 24.80 -8.45
N GLN A 40 -17.26 23.86 -8.28
CA GLN A 40 -16.92 22.46 -7.95
C GLN A 40 -16.09 21.82 -9.05
N LEU A 41 -16.44 22.03 -10.31
CA LEU A 41 -15.69 21.52 -11.45
C LEU A 41 -14.27 22.12 -11.51
N LEU A 42 -14.13 23.42 -11.22
CA LEU A 42 -12.82 24.06 -11.12
C LEU A 42 -11.93 23.41 -10.06
N VAL A 43 -12.45 23.18 -8.84
CA VAL A 43 -11.71 22.50 -7.76
C VAL A 43 -11.23 21.12 -8.20
N LYS A 44 -12.10 20.32 -8.82
CA LYS A 44 -11.76 18.98 -9.33
C LYS A 44 -10.68 19.03 -10.41
N ARG A 45 -10.76 19.98 -11.34
CA ARG A 45 -9.77 20.18 -12.41
C ARG A 45 -8.42 20.65 -11.84
N LEU A 46 -8.43 21.57 -10.87
CA LEU A 46 -7.21 22.02 -10.19
C LEU A 46 -6.53 20.84 -9.46
N ALA A 47 -7.28 20.05 -8.68
CA ALA A 47 -6.73 18.90 -8.00
C ALA A 47 -6.08 17.91 -8.98
N LEU A 48 -6.76 17.61 -10.09
CA LEU A 48 -6.22 16.75 -11.13
C LEU A 48 -4.97 17.36 -11.79
N ALA A 49 -4.97 18.66 -12.08
CA ALA A 49 -3.82 19.33 -12.70
C ALA A 49 -2.58 19.28 -11.79
N PHE A 50 -2.72 19.59 -10.50
CA PHE A 50 -1.60 19.52 -9.55
C PHE A 50 -1.08 18.08 -9.40
N SER A 51 -1.94 17.08 -9.31
CA SER A 51 -1.49 15.67 -9.24
C SER A 51 -0.81 15.19 -10.53
N LEU A 52 -1.25 15.66 -11.71
CA LEU A 52 -0.59 15.36 -12.98
C LEU A 52 0.77 16.05 -13.10
N ILE A 53 0.91 17.27 -12.61
CA ILE A 53 2.21 17.97 -12.54
C ILE A 53 3.17 17.21 -11.63
N THR A 54 2.69 16.77 -10.45
CA THR A 54 3.48 15.92 -9.53
C THR A 54 3.92 14.63 -10.22
N LEU A 55 3.03 13.95 -10.93
CA LEU A 55 3.35 12.76 -11.71
C LEU A 55 4.40 13.03 -12.78
N ALA A 56 4.25 14.10 -13.55
CA ALA A 56 5.19 14.45 -14.61
C ALA A 56 6.59 14.74 -14.06
N LEU A 57 6.69 15.50 -12.96
CA LEU A 57 7.96 15.77 -12.29
C LEU A 57 8.57 14.51 -11.67
N THR A 58 7.75 13.62 -11.11
CA THR A 58 8.21 12.33 -10.58
C THR A 58 8.78 11.45 -11.70
N ILE A 59 8.11 11.36 -12.85
CA ILE A 59 8.63 10.63 -14.02
C ILE A 59 9.95 11.25 -14.48
N ALA A 60 10.05 12.58 -14.58
CA ALA A 60 11.28 13.26 -14.95
C ALA A 60 12.43 12.96 -13.97
N MET A 61 12.14 12.94 -12.66
CA MET A 61 13.11 12.53 -11.62
C MET A 61 13.53 11.07 -11.79
N MET A 62 12.59 10.16 -12.07
CA MET A 62 12.90 8.73 -12.29
C MET A 62 13.79 8.51 -13.51
N VAL A 63 13.58 9.26 -14.60
CA VAL A 63 14.43 9.18 -15.81
C VAL A 63 15.85 9.69 -15.56
N THR A 64 16.01 10.65 -14.66
CA THR A 64 17.34 11.20 -14.31
C THR A 64 18.05 10.41 -13.20
N PHE A 65 17.37 9.46 -12.55
CA PHE A 65 17.95 8.61 -11.52
C PHE A 65 18.99 7.66 -12.10
N LYS A 66 20.15 7.57 -11.46
CA LYS A 66 21.26 6.70 -11.88
C LYS A 66 21.27 5.41 -11.07
N THR A 67 20.98 4.29 -11.70
CA THR A 67 20.96 2.96 -11.04
C THR A 67 22.32 2.52 -10.48
N ASN A 68 23.42 2.99 -11.11
CA ASN A 68 24.80 2.76 -10.65
C ASN A 68 25.38 3.98 -9.92
N GLY A 69 24.51 4.85 -9.39
CA GLY A 69 24.91 6.06 -8.67
C GLY A 69 25.10 5.82 -7.16
N PRO A 70 25.28 6.89 -6.37
CA PRO A 70 25.32 6.80 -4.92
C PRO A 70 23.97 6.30 -4.36
N ASP A 71 24.00 5.70 -3.16
CA ASP A 71 22.85 5.09 -2.50
C ASP A 71 21.66 6.06 -2.39
N PHE A 72 21.92 7.27 -1.95
CA PHE A 72 20.93 8.34 -1.94
C PHE A 72 21.24 9.38 -3.00
N GLN A 73 20.24 9.72 -3.80
CA GLN A 73 20.30 10.73 -4.83
C GLN A 73 19.31 11.86 -4.57
N PHE A 74 19.49 13.00 -5.24
CA PHE A 74 18.68 14.22 -5.07
C PHE A 74 18.69 14.75 -3.64
N ASN A 75 19.79 14.53 -2.92
CA ASN A 75 19.93 14.90 -1.52
C ASN A 75 19.83 16.41 -1.31
N GLN A 76 19.06 16.79 -0.29
CA GLN A 76 18.94 18.14 0.22
C GLN A 76 18.95 18.09 1.73
N THR A 77 19.81 18.91 2.37
CA THR A 77 19.89 18.94 3.83
C THR A 77 19.99 20.39 4.28
N TYR A 78 19.00 20.82 5.05
CA TYR A 78 18.94 22.15 5.66
C TYR A 78 18.67 22.02 7.15
N GLN A 79 19.30 22.85 7.98
CA GLN A 79 19.01 22.88 9.41
C GLN A 79 17.58 23.38 9.63
N TRP A 80 16.76 22.60 10.36
CA TRP A 80 15.39 22.96 10.71
C TRP A 80 15.27 23.37 12.18
N ILE A 81 15.71 22.53 13.10
CA ILE A 81 15.72 22.81 14.55
C ILE A 81 17.16 22.57 15.08
N PRO A 82 18.06 23.58 14.99
CA PRO A 82 19.47 23.38 15.30
C PRO A 82 19.74 22.90 16.73
N GLN A 83 18.91 23.33 17.69
CA GLN A 83 19.04 22.99 19.11
C GLN A 83 18.94 21.47 19.37
N PHE A 84 18.21 20.76 18.53
CA PHE A 84 18.01 19.32 18.61
C PHE A 84 18.70 18.55 17.48
N GLY A 85 19.50 19.20 16.64
CA GLY A 85 20.14 18.55 15.50
C GLY A 85 19.15 17.99 14.46
N VAL A 86 17.95 18.57 14.36
CA VAL A 86 16.92 18.18 13.39
C VAL A 86 17.15 18.89 12.08
N HIS A 87 17.10 18.14 10.98
CA HIS A 87 17.29 18.65 9.64
C HIS A 87 16.06 18.41 8.75
N TYR A 88 15.75 19.36 7.90
CA TYR A 88 15.01 19.06 6.69
C TYR A 88 15.98 18.36 5.74
N ALA A 89 16.04 17.05 5.85
CA ALA A 89 16.93 16.22 5.05
C ALA A 89 16.08 15.24 4.22
N VAL A 90 16.21 15.34 2.91
CA VAL A 90 15.50 14.49 1.94
C VAL A 90 16.47 13.92 0.92
N GLY A 91 16.20 12.69 0.49
CA GLY A 91 16.97 11.96 -0.49
C GLY A 91 16.24 10.68 -0.86
N VAL A 92 16.51 10.11 -2.01
CA VAL A 92 15.88 8.84 -2.42
C VAL A 92 16.91 7.83 -2.89
N ASP A 93 16.66 6.59 -2.51
CA ASP A 93 17.24 5.39 -3.13
C ASP A 93 16.23 4.76 -4.11
N GLY A 94 16.57 3.63 -4.68
CA GLY A 94 15.70 2.92 -5.61
C GLY A 94 14.37 2.46 -4.98
N ILE A 95 14.36 2.11 -3.69
CA ILE A 95 13.15 1.66 -2.98
C ILE A 95 12.18 2.83 -2.76
N ALA A 96 12.68 3.95 -2.24
CA ALA A 96 11.88 5.17 -2.04
C ALA A 96 11.35 5.71 -3.38
N LEU A 97 12.18 5.69 -4.43
CA LEU A 97 11.84 6.21 -5.75
C LEU A 97 10.64 5.48 -6.37
N VAL A 98 10.62 4.16 -6.35
CA VAL A 98 9.50 3.39 -6.93
C VAL A 98 8.20 3.57 -6.12
N LEU A 99 8.28 3.82 -4.80
CA LEU A 99 7.12 4.09 -3.95
C LEU A 99 6.58 5.52 -4.12
N ILE A 100 7.45 6.50 -4.32
CA ILE A 100 7.05 7.87 -4.74
C ILE A 100 6.39 7.80 -6.12
N GLY A 101 6.96 7.03 -7.05
CA GLY A 101 6.38 6.78 -8.37
C GLY A 101 4.98 6.16 -8.30
N LEU A 102 4.81 5.15 -7.46
CA LEU A 102 3.49 4.53 -7.21
C LEU A 102 2.49 5.56 -6.66
N THR A 103 2.91 6.40 -5.70
CA THR A 103 2.06 7.45 -5.11
C THR A 103 1.60 8.43 -6.19
N ALA A 104 2.53 8.93 -7.00
CA ALA A 104 2.26 9.88 -8.06
C ALA A 104 1.36 9.30 -9.19
N VAL A 105 1.43 8.00 -9.46
CA VAL A 105 0.54 7.31 -10.41
C VAL A 105 -0.86 7.14 -9.84
N LEU A 106 -0.97 6.74 -8.57
CA LEU A 106 -2.28 6.45 -7.97
C LEU A 106 -3.09 7.72 -7.69
N MET A 107 -2.47 8.88 -7.43
CA MET A 107 -3.20 10.08 -7.07
C MET A 107 -4.12 10.62 -8.19
N PRO A 108 -3.68 10.84 -9.43
CA PRO A 108 -4.58 11.23 -10.53
C PRO A 108 -5.68 10.22 -10.79
N VAL A 109 -5.36 8.93 -10.70
CA VAL A 109 -6.32 7.82 -10.84
C VAL A 109 -7.42 7.93 -9.78
N VAL A 110 -7.05 8.14 -8.52
CA VAL A 110 -7.99 8.30 -7.40
C VAL A 110 -8.84 9.55 -7.57
N ILE A 111 -8.25 10.68 -7.98
CA ILE A 111 -8.99 11.92 -8.25
C ILE A 111 -10.03 11.71 -9.35
N LEU A 112 -9.66 11.04 -10.45
CA LEU A 112 -10.59 10.71 -11.54
C LEU A 112 -11.69 9.74 -11.09
N ALA A 113 -11.36 8.73 -10.32
CA ALA A 113 -12.31 7.75 -9.81
C ALA A 113 -13.31 8.39 -8.84
N SER A 114 -12.80 9.25 -7.93
CA SER A 114 -13.56 9.90 -6.87
C SER A 114 -14.28 11.19 -7.30
N TRP A 115 -14.37 11.46 -8.61
CA TRP A 115 -14.87 12.72 -9.15
C TRP A 115 -16.22 13.18 -8.59
N ASN A 116 -17.11 12.24 -8.28
CA ASN A 116 -18.45 12.51 -7.76
C ASN A 116 -18.65 12.05 -6.29
N ASP A 117 -17.61 11.61 -5.60
CA ASP A 117 -17.73 11.03 -4.25
C ASP A 117 -18.08 12.06 -3.18
N ALA A 118 -17.76 13.33 -3.42
CA ALA A 118 -18.04 14.45 -2.54
C ALA A 118 -19.26 15.29 -2.94
N ASP A 119 -19.97 14.99 -4.04
CA ASP A 119 -21.03 15.83 -4.61
C ASP A 119 -22.36 15.84 -3.82
N GLY A 120 -22.36 15.38 -2.57
CA GLY A 120 -23.45 15.64 -1.61
C GLY A 120 -24.75 14.85 -1.82
N SER A 121 -24.82 13.91 -2.73
CA SER A 121 -25.94 12.96 -2.79
C SER A 121 -25.85 12.02 -1.58
N PRO A 122 -26.93 11.87 -0.75
CA PRO A 122 -26.92 10.89 0.32
C PRO A 122 -26.85 9.50 -0.32
N ARG A 123 -25.66 8.90 -0.35
CA ARG A 123 -25.50 7.47 -0.55
C ARG A 123 -25.95 6.79 0.74
N ALA A 124 -27.27 6.65 0.92
CA ALA A 124 -27.79 5.79 1.95
C ALA A 124 -27.26 4.37 1.68
N ALA A 125 -26.58 3.81 2.65
CA ALA A 125 -26.31 2.38 2.65
C ALA A 125 -27.67 1.67 2.79
N PRO A 126 -28.13 0.85 1.84
CA PRO A 126 -29.34 0.08 2.03
C PRO A 126 -29.05 -1.06 3.00
N GLY A 127 -29.79 -1.08 4.10
CA GLY A 127 -29.94 -2.28 4.91
C GLY A 127 -28.99 -2.47 6.08
N SER A 128 -28.81 -1.45 6.94
CA SER A 128 -28.48 -1.73 8.35
C SER A 128 -29.75 -2.11 9.11
N PRO A 129 -29.76 -3.23 9.88
CA PRO A 129 -30.95 -3.66 10.64
C PRO A 129 -31.48 -2.63 11.66
N GLY A 130 -30.69 -1.58 11.96
CA GLY A 130 -31.08 -0.50 12.89
C GLY A 130 -31.95 0.61 12.27
N GLU A 131 -32.03 0.73 10.93
CA GLU A 131 -32.80 1.81 10.29
C GLU A 131 -34.24 1.39 9.99
N GLN A 132 -34.50 0.09 9.81
CA GLN A 132 -35.86 -0.45 9.69
C GLN A 132 -36.61 -0.37 11.03
N ALA A 133 -35.95 -0.61 12.15
CA ALA A 133 -36.53 -0.46 13.48
C ALA A 133 -36.88 1.01 13.83
N SER A 134 -36.14 1.98 13.30
CA SER A 134 -36.43 3.41 13.52
C SER A 134 -37.53 3.94 12.62
N ALA A 135 -37.76 3.36 11.45
CA ALA A 135 -38.85 3.72 10.56
C ALA A 135 -40.21 3.17 11.00
N GLU A 136 -40.22 1.94 11.56
CA GLU A 136 -41.45 1.33 12.11
C GLU A 136 -41.89 1.97 13.45
N GLN A 137 -40.94 2.45 14.26
CA GLN A 137 -41.29 3.21 15.48
C GLN A 137 -41.80 4.65 15.22
N ALA A 138 -41.46 5.23 14.05
CA ALA A 138 -41.92 6.55 13.66
C ALA A 138 -43.36 6.58 13.09
N SER A 139 -43.93 5.43 12.71
CA SER A 139 -45.28 5.33 12.18
C SER A 139 -46.38 5.13 13.23
N GLY A 140 -46.00 5.00 14.51
CA GLY A 140 -46.93 4.66 15.62
C GLY A 140 -47.31 5.81 16.56
N SER A 141 -46.83 7.05 16.41
CA SER A 141 -47.18 8.16 17.30
C SER A 141 -47.64 9.38 16.51
N GLN A 142 -48.94 9.46 16.26
CA GLN A 142 -49.61 10.73 16.03
C GLN A 142 -49.80 11.41 17.39
N ALA A 143 -49.14 12.52 17.63
CA ALA A 143 -49.74 13.72 18.24
C ALA A 143 -48.68 14.80 18.54
N SER A 144 -49.09 16.02 18.25
CA SER A 144 -48.65 17.35 18.76
C SER A 144 -47.31 17.90 18.28
N GLY A 145 -47.49 18.91 17.46
CA GLY A 145 -46.64 20.04 17.08
C GLY A 145 -45.42 20.36 17.91
N SER A 146 -44.27 20.11 17.32
CA SER A 146 -43.15 21.04 17.37
C SER A 146 -42.45 20.94 16.02
N GLN A 147 -42.31 22.06 15.34
CA GLN A 147 -41.46 22.20 14.15
C GLN A 147 -40.02 21.84 14.57
N ALA A 148 -39.66 20.57 14.44
CA ALA A 148 -38.29 20.17 14.43
C ALA A 148 -37.70 20.80 13.16
N SER A 149 -36.97 21.89 13.33
CA SER A 149 -36.04 22.44 12.34
C SER A 149 -35.15 21.30 11.94
N GLY A 150 -35.44 20.73 10.75
CA GLY A 150 -34.60 19.71 10.12
C GLY A 150 -33.20 20.31 9.94
N GLU A 151 -32.31 20.02 10.88
CA GLU A 151 -30.88 20.31 10.71
C GLU A 151 -30.45 19.66 9.43
N ALA A 152 -30.33 20.45 8.37
CA ALA A 152 -29.76 20.04 7.10
C ALA A 152 -28.35 19.52 7.40
N ARG A 153 -28.16 18.21 7.35
CA ARG A 153 -26.84 17.58 7.51
C ARG A 153 -25.84 18.38 6.68
N PRO A 154 -24.71 18.84 7.26
CA PRO A 154 -23.79 19.71 6.55
C PRO A 154 -23.36 19.04 5.24
N ARG A 155 -23.61 19.74 4.11
CA ARG A 155 -23.21 19.26 2.79
C ARG A 155 -21.70 19.04 2.80
N ARG A 156 -21.25 17.84 2.48
CA ARG A 156 -19.82 17.50 2.43
C ARG A 156 -19.13 18.42 1.40
N SER A 157 -18.05 19.07 1.81
CA SER A 157 -17.35 20.04 0.96
C SER A 157 -16.48 19.31 -0.07
N VAL A 158 -16.80 19.45 -1.36
CA VAL A 158 -15.97 18.97 -2.49
C VAL A 158 -14.55 19.51 -2.36
N LYS A 159 -14.43 20.79 -2.01
CA LYS A 159 -13.16 21.49 -1.79
C LYS A 159 -12.29 20.80 -0.74
N THR A 160 -12.87 20.52 0.44
CA THR A 160 -12.16 19.85 1.53
C THR A 160 -11.73 18.44 1.13
N TYR A 161 -12.55 17.69 0.40
CA TYR A 161 -12.21 16.34 -0.04
C TYR A 161 -10.96 16.31 -0.92
N PHE A 162 -10.93 17.13 -1.97
CA PHE A 162 -9.79 17.17 -2.89
C PHE A 162 -8.55 17.82 -2.28
N ALA A 163 -8.71 18.80 -1.40
CA ALA A 163 -7.60 19.36 -0.62
C ALA A 163 -6.95 18.31 0.30
N LEU A 164 -7.75 17.47 0.98
CA LEU A 164 -7.23 16.38 1.82
C LEU A 164 -6.49 15.30 0.99
N LEU A 165 -6.93 15.01 -0.23
CA LEU A 165 -6.22 14.07 -1.12
C LEU A 165 -4.83 14.61 -1.48
N LEU A 166 -4.71 15.88 -1.91
CA LEU A 166 -3.43 16.50 -2.23
C LEU A 166 -2.53 16.66 -1.00
N LEU A 167 -3.10 17.00 0.17
CA LEU A 167 -2.35 17.05 1.41
C LEU A 167 -1.76 15.68 1.77
N LEU A 168 -2.56 14.63 1.60
CA LEU A 168 -2.11 13.26 1.83
C LEU A 168 -0.96 12.88 0.88
N GLU A 169 -1.03 13.28 -0.40
CA GLU A 169 0.03 13.07 -1.38
C GLU A 169 1.36 13.68 -0.92
N THR A 170 1.33 14.95 -0.49
CA THR A 170 2.52 15.63 0.06
C THR A 170 3.11 14.86 1.26
N MET A 171 2.26 14.46 2.22
CA MET A 171 2.74 13.76 3.43
C MET A 171 3.37 12.41 3.08
N ILE A 172 2.78 11.63 2.17
CA ILE A 172 3.30 10.34 1.75
C ILE A 172 4.64 10.49 1.00
N ILE A 173 4.75 11.46 0.08
CA ILE A 173 6.01 11.77 -0.61
C ILE A 173 7.09 12.15 0.42
N GLY A 174 6.74 12.98 1.41
CA GLY A 174 7.63 13.37 2.50
C GLY A 174 8.15 12.19 3.31
N VAL A 175 7.28 11.21 3.63
CA VAL A 175 7.66 9.98 4.35
C VAL A 175 8.71 9.19 3.58
N PHE A 176 8.51 8.95 2.28
CA PHE A 176 9.46 8.16 1.47
C PHE A 176 10.76 8.91 1.18
N ALA A 177 10.71 10.25 1.13
CA ALA A 177 11.87 11.07 0.83
C ALA A 177 12.73 11.41 2.06
N ALA A 178 12.21 11.31 3.29
CA ALA A 178 12.91 11.74 4.50
C ALA A 178 14.16 10.88 4.78
N THR A 179 15.31 11.55 4.97
CA THR A 179 16.59 10.97 5.39
C THR A 179 17.04 11.47 6.77
N ASP A 180 16.18 12.22 7.45
CA ASP A 180 16.23 12.52 8.89
C ASP A 180 15.12 11.74 9.58
N VAL A 181 15.43 11.00 10.64
CA VAL A 181 14.49 10.08 11.32
C VAL A 181 13.37 10.85 12.02
N PHE A 182 13.64 12.06 12.53
CA PHE A 182 12.61 12.89 13.12
C PHE A 182 11.68 13.49 12.05
N LEU A 183 12.22 13.93 10.93
CA LEU A 183 11.43 14.39 9.79
C LEU A 183 10.53 13.27 9.24
N PHE A 184 11.07 12.06 9.13
CA PHE A 184 10.27 10.86 8.80
C PHE A 184 9.11 10.68 9.77
N TYR A 185 9.38 10.74 11.08
CA TYR A 185 8.35 10.62 12.11
C TYR A 185 7.25 11.68 11.95
N VAL A 186 7.64 12.93 11.72
CA VAL A 186 6.67 14.02 11.52
C VAL A 186 5.75 13.74 10.33
N PHE A 187 6.28 13.35 9.19
CA PHE A 187 5.45 13.00 8.03
C PHE A 187 4.62 11.73 8.26
N PHE A 188 5.18 10.74 8.95
CA PHE A 188 4.50 9.48 9.30
C PHE A 188 3.25 9.71 10.16
N GLU A 189 3.31 10.64 11.11
CA GLU A 189 2.15 11.02 11.94
C GLU A 189 1.23 12.00 11.19
N ALA A 190 1.78 12.98 10.48
CA ALA A 190 0.99 14.00 9.81
C ALA A 190 0.05 13.42 8.74
N MET A 191 0.44 12.33 8.04
CA MET A 191 -0.43 11.67 7.05
C MET A 191 -1.70 11.03 7.66
N LEU A 192 -1.74 10.80 8.97
CA LEU A 192 -2.93 10.27 9.65
C LEU A 192 -4.07 11.27 9.62
N ILE A 193 -3.76 12.57 9.69
CA ILE A 193 -4.76 13.64 9.76
C ILE A 193 -5.65 13.66 8.52
N PRO A 194 -5.13 13.82 7.28
CA PRO A 194 -5.97 13.80 6.09
C PRO A 194 -6.68 12.45 5.92
N MET A 195 -6.05 11.32 6.23
CA MET A 195 -6.69 10.01 6.09
C MET A 195 -7.84 9.82 7.10
N TYR A 196 -7.68 10.26 8.35
CA TYR A 196 -8.74 10.24 9.36
C TYR A 196 -9.99 10.99 8.87
N PHE A 197 -9.81 12.20 8.32
CA PHE A 197 -10.94 12.98 7.80
C PHE A 197 -11.53 12.38 6.52
N LEU A 198 -10.71 11.81 5.64
CA LEU A 198 -11.18 11.13 4.43
C LEU A 198 -12.07 9.92 4.77
N ILE A 199 -11.71 9.13 5.79
CA ILE A 199 -12.53 8.01 6.27
C ILE A 199 -13.74 8.52 7.07
N GLY A 200 -13.51 9.34 8.09
CA GLY A 200 -14.53 9.72 9.08
C GLY A 200 -15.59 10.68 8.53
N SER A 201 -15.19 11.68 7.72
CA SER A 201 -16.10 12.68 7.18
C SER A 201 -16.73 12.26 5.84
N PHE A 202 -15.97 11.58 4.98
CA PHE A 202 -16.44 11.25 3.61
C PHE A 202 -16.80 9.77 3.43
N GLY A 203 -16.45 8.90 4.35
CA GLY A 203 -16.77 7.47 4.33
C GLY A 203 -18.26 7.15 4.43
N VAL A 204 -18.57 5.84 4.42
CA VAL A 204 -19.91 5.26 4.48
C VAL A 204 -20.05 4.33 5.69
N GLY A 205 -21.27 3.97 6.05
CA GLY A 205 -21.55 3.06 7.17
C GLY A 205 -20.98 3.56 8.50
N GLN A 206 -20.32 2.68 9.24
CA GLN A 206 -19.73 2.98 10.56
C GLN A 206 -18.41 3.76 10.45
N ARG A 207 -18.39 4.78 9.60
CA ARG A 207 -17.19 5.54 9.24
C ARG A 207 -16.47 6.21 10.41
N GLN A 208 -17.20 6.70 11.42
CA GLN A 208 -16.61 7.33 12.60
C GLN A 208 -15.85 6.32 13.44
N TYR A 209 -16.47 5.16 13.71
CA TYR A 209 -15.81 4.06 14.41
C TYR A 209 -14.54 3.60 13.66
N ALA A 210 -14.64 3.40 12.35
CA ALA A 210 -13.52 2.97 11.53
C ALA A 210 -12.37 3.99 11.52
N ALA A 211 -12.69 5.30 11.43
CA ALA A 211 -11.71 6.37 11.46
C ALA A 211 -11.02 6.48 12.83
N VAL A 212 -11.77 6.42 13.93
CA VAL A 212 -11.21 6.44 15.29
C VAL A 212 -10.34 5.21 15.54
N LYS A 213 -10.80 4.02 15.15
CA LYS A 213 -10.03 2.78 15.28
C LYS A 213 -8.71 2.86 14.50
N PHE A 214 -8.74 3.31 13.25
CA PHE A 214 -7.54 3.57 12.44
C PHE A 214 -6.57 4.52 13.13
N LEU A 215 -7.09 5.66 13.64
CA LEU A 215 -6.29 6.68 14.30
C LEU A 215 -5.64 6.13 15.58
N LEU A 216 -6.41 5.47 16.46
CA LEU A 216 -5.90 4.95 17.73
C LEU A 216 -4.83 3.88 17.54
N TYR A 217 -5.04 2.94 16.58
CA TYR A 217 -4.02 1.93 16.25
C TYR A 217 -2.74 2.59 15.76
N SER A 218 -2.85 3.50 14.80
CA SER A 218 -1.70 4.16 14.20
C SER A 218 -0.96 5.07 15.19
N LEU A 219 -1.71 5.86 15.99
CA LEU A 219 -1.13 6.74 17.01
C LEU A 219 -0.42 5.95 18.11
N PHE A 220 -1.01 4.83 18.57
CA PHE A 220 -0.34 3.96 19.55
C PHE A 220 1.02 3.47 19.03
N GLY A 221 1.07 2.98 17.79
CA GLY A 221 2.34 2.58 17.16
C GLY A 221 3.31 3.74 17.03
N GLY A 222 2.82 4.90 16.57
CA GLY A 222 3.64 6.09 16.39
C GLY A 222 4.22 6.63 17.70
N LEU A 223 3.48 6.58 18.80
CA LEU A 223 4.02 6.95 20.13
C LEU A 223 5.13 6.01 20.58
N LEU A 224 5.04 4.71 20.33
CA LEU A 224 6.13 3.77 20.60
C LEU A 224 7.36 4.09 19.75
N MET A 225 7.16 4.42 18.47
CA MET A 225 8.24 4.86 17.59
C MET A 225 8.86 6.18 18.06
N LEU A 226 8.06 7.15 18.53
CA LEU A 226 8.57 8.41 19.07
C LEU A 226 9.53 8.19 20.24
N VAL A 227 9.14 7.33 21.17
CA VAL A 227 10.01 6.96 22.31
C VAL A 227 11.34 6.38 21.79
N ALA A 228 11.27 5.49 20.79
CA ALA A 228 12.47 4.91 20.19
C ALA A 228 13.32 5.95 19.44
N VAL A 229 12.70 6.90 18.73
CA VAL A 229 13.38 8.02 18.02
C VAL A 229 14.11 8.93 19.02
N ILE A 230 13.45 9.30 20.13
CA ILE A 230 14.07 10.12 21.19
C ILE A 230 15.22 9.35 21.85
N ALA A 231 15.02 8.08 22.18
CA ALA A 231 16.08 7.26 22.76
C ALA A 231 17.28 7.12 21.80
N LEU A 232 17.04 6.95 20.50
CA LEU A 232 18.08 6.88 19.47
C LEU A 232 18.90 8.18 19.41
N TYR A 233 18.23 9.34 19.52
CA TYR A 233 18.90 10.64 19.63
C TYR A 233 19.79 10.70 20.88
N VAL A 234 19.29 10.27 22.05
CA VAL A 234 20.08 10.24 23.30
C VAL A 234 21.31 9.35 23.15
N TYR A 235 21.17 8.19 22.52
CA TYR A 235 22.32 7.31 22.24
C TYR A 235 23.32 7.98 21.27
N SER A 236 22.85 8.74 20.28
CA SER A 236 23.73 9.45 19.34
C SER A 236 24.54 10.57 19.99
N ALA A 237 24.03 11.15 21.10
CA ALA A 237 24.69 12.20 21.87
C ALA A 237 25.70 11.69 22.92
N GLN A 238 25.83 10.36 23.08
CA GLN A 238 26.77 9.79 24.03
C GLN A 238 28.23 9.97 23.57
N GLY A 239 29.16 10.11 24.51
CA GLY A 239 30.58 10.30 24.18
C GLY A 239 30.99 11.73 23.84
N GLY A 240 30.14 12.74 24.14
CA GLY A 240 30.47 14.15 23.89
C GLY A 240 30.19 14.61 22.44
N HIS A 241 29.55 13.80 21.63
CA HIS A 241 29.11 14.17 20.29
C HIS A 241 27.77 14.93 20.34
N PRO A 242 27.53 15.89 19.43
CA PRO A 242 26.19 16.47 19.27
C PRO A 242 25.21 15.38 18.83
N GLY A 243 24.01 15.36 19.44
CA GLY A 243 22.95 14.45 19.03
C GLY A 243 22.51 14.69 17.59
N THR A 244 22.07 13.63 16.90
CA THR A 244 21.69 13.72 15.48
C THR A 244 20.47 12.85 15.19
N PHE A 245 19.68 13.24 14.20
CA PHE A 245 18.62 12.47 13.60
C PHE A 245 18.91 12.06 12.14
N LEU A 246 20.08 12.48 11.60
CA LEU A 246 20.47 12.13 10.24
C LEU A 246 20.68 10.61 10.12
N PHE A 247 19.94 9.98 9.21
CA PHE A 247 19.96 8.54 8.99
C PHE A 247 21.39 8.02 8.74
N SER A 248 22.16 8.72 7.88
CA SER A 248 23.54 8.34 7.54
C SER A 248 24.49 8.31 8.75
N GLN A 249 24.24 9.12 9.78
CA GLN A 249 25.03 9.12 11.01
C GLN A 249 24.54 8.05 11.99
N LEU A 250 23.23 7.85 12.06
CA LEU A 250 22.60 6.89 12.98
C LEU A 250 22.93 5.43 12.64
N THR A 251 23.20 5.09 11.38
CA THR A 251 23.62 3.75 10.95
C THR A 251 24.98 3.32 11.54
N HIS A 252 25.79 4.27 12.01
CA HIS A 252 27.13 4.01 12.57
C HIS A 252 27.20 4.03 14.09
N ILE A 253 26.07 4.22 14.80
CA ILE A 253 26.04 4.26 16.26
C ILE A 253 26.22 2.86 16.83
N ALA A 254 27.15 2.74 17.79
CA ALA A 254 27.35 1.51 18.56
C ALA A 254 26.25 1.37 19.63
N LEU A 255 25.33 0.45 19.46
CA LEU A 255 24.28 0.14 20.42
C LEU A 255 24.56 -1.19 21.13
N SER A 256 24.30 -1.25 22.44
CA SER A 256 24.28 -2.54 23.14
C SER A 256 23.18 -3.45 22.57
N PRO A 257 23.34 -4.78 22.60
CA PRO A 257 22.33 -5.70 22.08
C PRO A 257 20.93 -5.52 22.70
N GLY A 258 20.87 -5.18 23.99
CA GLY A 258 19.62 -4.89 24.70
C GLY A 258 18.95 -3.62 24.18
N ALA A 259 19.69 -2.51 24.07
CA ALA A 259 19.19 -1.26 23.54
C ALA A 259 18.72 -1.42 22.10
N ALA A 260 19.51 -2.06 21.23
CA ALA A 260 19.14 -2.31 19.84
C ALA A 260 17.81 -3.09 19.71
N ARG A 261 17.56 -4.09 20.58
CA ARG A 261 16.32 -4.87 20.58
C ARG A 261 15.11 -4.03 20.99
N TRP A 262 15.22 -3.21 22.04
CA TRP A 262 14.10 -2.36 22.46
C TRP A 262 13.78 -1.26 21.45
N LEU A 263 14.80 -0.61 20.90
CA LEU A 263 14.61 0.39 19.84
C LEU A 263 13.99 -0.24 18.59
N PHE A 264 14.50 -1.40 18.16
CA PHE A 264 13.91 -2.17 17.06
C PHE A 264 12.43 -2.44 17.29
N LEU A 265 12.04 -2.90 18.48
CA LEU A 265 10.64 -3.19 18.79
C LEU A 265 9.77 -1.93 18.73
N GLY A 266 10.25 -0.77 19.20
CA GLY A 266 9.52 0.49 19.08
C GLY A 266 9.22 0.87 17.64
N PHE A 267 10.19 0.76 16.74
CA PHE A 267 10.00 0.98 15.30
C PHE A 267 9.15 -0.14 14.67
N PHE A 268 9.48 -1.40 14.94
CA PHE A 268 8.82 -2.55 14.31
C PHE A 268 7.32 -2.62 14.62
N ILE A 269 6.90 -2.39 15.87
CA ILE A 269 5.48 -2.41 16.24
C ILE A 269 4.71 -1.32 15.50
N ALA A 270 5.27 -0.10 15.40
CA ALA A 270 4.66 0.98 14.63
C ALA A 270 4.46 0.59 13.16
N PHE A 271 5.49 0.00 12.56
CA PHE A 271 5.45 -0.44 11.16
C PHE A 271 4.57 -1.67 10.96
N ALA A 272 4.52 -2.62 11.90
CA ALA A 272 3.66 -3.78 11.87
C ALA A 272 2.17 -3.42 11.99
N ILE A 273 1.83 -2.37 12.76
CA ILE A 273 0.49 -1.80 12.79
C ILE A 273 0.16 -1.17 11.44
N LYS A 274 1.07 -0.38 10.87
CA LYS A 274 0.83 0.33 9.62
C LYS A 274 0.75 -0.63 8.43
N ALA A 275 1.65 -1.61 8.35
CA ALA A 275 1.72 -2.66 7.31
C ALA A 275 0.85 -3.88 7.66
N PRO A 276 -0.37 -3.72 8.10
CA PRO A 276 -1.34 -4.55 8.81
C PRO A 276 -0.89 -6.01 9.04
N LEU A 277 0.25 -6.19 9.70
CA LEU A 277 0.76 -7.53 10.03
C LEU A 277 -0.10 -8.18 11.13
N TRP A 278 -0.38 -9.47 11.00
CA TRP A 278 -1.01 -10.20 12.10
C TRP A 278 -0.15 -10.16 13.37
N PRO A 279 -0.70 -9.84 14.57
CA PRO A 279 -2.10 -9.64 14.92
C PRO A 279 -2.58 -8.17 14.87
N PHE A 280 -1.79 -7.22 14.41
CA PHE A 280 -2.06 -5.77 14.46
C PHE A 280 -2.98 -5.25 13.32
N HIS A 281 -3.55 -6.12 12.51
CA HIS A 281 -4.25 -5.83 11.25
C HIS A 281 -5.71 -5.38 11.38
N THR A 282 -6.36 -5.52 12.56
CA THR A 282 -7.82 -5.48 12.68
C THR A 282 -8.48 -4.14 12.35
N TRP A 283 -7.72 -3.06 12.26
CA TRP A 283 -8.19 -1.74 11.86
C TRP A 283 -8.44 -1.63 10.35
N LEU A 284 -7.64 -2.35 9.53
CA LEU A 284 -7.66 -2.21 8.07
C LEU A 284 -8.98 -2.62 7.42
N PRO A 285 -9.59 -3.79 7.72
CA PRO A 285 -10.86 -4.19 7.12
C PRO A 285 -11.98 -3.19 7.40
N ASP A 286 -12.04 -2.63 8.60
CA ASP A 286 -13.05 -1.64 8.98
C ASP A 286 -12.82 -0.30 8.27
N ALA A 287 -11.56 0.19 8.24
CA ALA A 287 -11.19 1.43 7.57
C ALA A 287 -11.41 1.35 6.04
N ALA A 288 -10.96 0.28 5.38
CA ALA A 288 -11.11 0.09 3.94
C ALA A 288 -12.58 -0.09 3.52
N THR A 289 -13.39 -0.77 4.34
CA THR A 289 -14.83 -0.94 4.08
C THR A 289 -15.58 0.38 4.23
N ALA A 290 -15.25 1.19 5.23
CA ALA A 290 -15.87 2.47 5.46
C ALA A 290 -15.42 3.57 4.49
N ALA A 291 -14.17 3.53 4.03
CA ALA A 291 -13.61 4.52 3.11
C ALA A 291 -14.35 4.54 1.76
N GLN A 292 -14.39 5.72 1.10
CA GLN A 292 -14.75 5.77 -0.33
C GLN A 292 -13.74 4.95 -1.14
N PRO A 293 -14.15 4.39 -2.31
CA PRO A 293 -13.27 3.51 -3.09
C PRO A 293 -11.90 4.11 -3.41
N GLY A 294 -11.85 5.37 -3.84
CA GLY A 294 -10.57 6.06 -4.10
C GLY A 294 -9.74 6.27 -2.83
N THR A 295 -10.37 6.61 -1.71
CA THR A 295 -9.67 6.70 -0.41
C THR A 295 -9.14 5.34 0.03
N ALA A 296 -9.90 4.25 -0.20
CA ALA A 296 -9.43 2.89 0.10
C ALA A 296 -8.20 2.51 -0.75
N VAL A 297 -8.14 2.96 -2.02
CA VAL A 297 -6.95 2.77 -2.87
C VAL A 297 -5.72 3.43 -2.28
N LEU A 298 -5.81 4.69 -1.81
CA LEU A 298 -4.67 5.37 -1.17
C LEU A 298 -4.28 4.71 0.15
N LEU A 299 -5.27 4.30 0.94
CA LEU A 299 -5.05 3.61 2.20
C LEU A 299 -4.25 2.32 1.99
N VAL A 300 -4.77 1.42 1.14
CA VAL A 300 -4.20 0.08 0.91
C VAL A 300 -3.11 0.09 -0.16
N GLY A 301 -3.19 0.99 -1.14
CA GLY A 301 -2.24 1.06 -2.25
C GLY A 301 -0.91 1.70 -1.88
N VAL A 302 -0.89 2.69 -0.99
CA VAL A 302 0.33 3.46 -0.67
C VAL A 302 0.58 3.61 0.83
N LEU A 303 -0.41 4.03 1.62
CA LEU A 303 -0.20 4.35 3.03
C LEU A 303 0.31 3.16 3.84
N ASP A 304 -0.20 1.95 3.58
CA ASP A 304 0.25 0.73 4.23
C ASP A 304 1.71 0.39 3.90
N LYS A 305 2.22 0.78 2.69
CA LYS A 305 3.61 0.56 2.27
C LYS A 305 4.61 1.38 3.06
N VAL A 306 4.18 2.45 3.70
CA VAL A 306 5.02 3.21 4.62
C VAL A 306 5.52 2.31 5.76
N GLY A 307 4.70 1.37 6.24
CA GLY A 307 5.11 0.38 7.24
C GLY A 307 6.21 -0.55 6.73
N THR A 308 6.01 -1.16 5.57
CA THR A 308 7.01 -2.07 4.95
C THR A 308 8.28 -1.34 4.52
N PHE A 309 8.17 -0.13 4.00
CA PHE A 309 9.31 0.74 3.74
C PHE A 309 10.11 1.03 5.02
N GLY A 310 9.41 1.39 6.10
CA GLY A 310 10.02 1.64 7.41
C GLY A 310 10.73 0.41 7.98
N MET A 311 10.18 -0.80 7.76
CA MET A 311 10.85 -2.04 8.14
C MET A 311 12.19 -2.19 7.43
N ILE A 312 12.28 -1.92 6.12
CA ILE A 312 13.54 -1.98 5.37
C ILE A 312 14.49 -0.89 5.86
N ARG A 313 14.06 0.37 5.77
CA ARG A 313 14.89 1.55 6.03
C ARG A 313 15.38 1.67 7.47
N TYR A 314 14.51 1.43 8.45
CA TYR A 314 14.83 1.68 9.84
C TYR A 314 15.05 0.41 10.65
N CYS A 315 14.19 -0.61 10.51
CA CYS A 315 14.38 -1.84 11.28
C CYS A 315 15.61 -2.64 10.85
N LEU A 316 15.83 -2.79 9.53
CA LEU A 316 16.97 -3.55 9.04
C LEU A 316 18.27 -2.75 9.15
N GLU A 317 18.29 -1.51 8.64
CA GLU A 317 19.53 -0.77 8.46
C GLU A 317 20.05 -0.10 9.74
N LEU A 318 19.15 0.33 10.66
CA LEU A 318 19.60 0.88 11.96
C LEU A 318 19.88 -0.19 13.01
N PHE A 319 19.19 -1.34 12.95
CA PHE A 319 19.27 -2.37 14.00
C PHE A 319 19.56 -3.77 13.43
N PRO A 320 20.65 -3.98 12.67
CA PRO A 320 20.92 -5.24 11.98
C PRO A 320 20.95 -6.47 12.92
N SER A 321 21.52 -6.33 14.10
CA SER A 321 21.62 -7.42 15.10
C SER A 321 20.25 -7.79 15.68
N ALA A 322 19.42 -6.79 15.99
CA ALA A 322 18.07 -7.00 16.51
C ALA A 322 17.14 -7.58 15.42
N ALA A 323 17.25 -7.09 14.19
CA ALA A 323 16.49 -7.61 13.07
C ALA A 323 16.73 -9.12 12.87
N ARG A 324 17.99 -9.57 12.91
CA ARG A 324 18.31 -11.01 12.84
C ARG A 324 17.77 -11.80 14.03
N TYR A 325 17.85 -11.23 15.24
CA TYR A 325 17.32 -11.87 16.45
C TYR A 325 15.82 -12.11 16.35
N PHE A 326 15.05 -11.13 15.85
CA PHE A 326 13.61 -11.24 15.73
C PHE A 326 13.12 -11.88 14.41
N THR A 327 14.01 -12.14 13.45
CA THR A 327 13.64 -12.74 12.15
C THR A 327 12.76 -14.00 12.29
N PRO A 328 13.07 -15.01 13.15
CA PRO A 328 12.22 -16.20 13.25
C PRO A 328 10.80 -15.89 13.72
N LEU A 329 10.65 -14.98 14.69
CA LEU A 329 9.34 -14.52 15.14
C LEU A 329 8.58 -13.82 14.02
N ILE A 330 9.25 -12.89 13.32
CA ILE A 330 8.61 -12.09 12.27
C ILE A 330 8.19 -12.97 11.08
N LEU A 331 9.01 -13.92 10.67
CA LEU A 331 8.66 -14.88 9.62
C LEU A 331 7.45 -15.73 10.03
N THR A 332 7.36 -16.14 11.30
CA THR A 332 6.19 -16.86 11.81
C THR A 332 4.93 -16.01 11.74
N LEU A 333 4.99 -14.74 12.21
CA LEU A 333 3.85 -13.82 12.13
C LEU A 333 3.45 -13.53 10.68
N ALA A 334 4.42 -13.41 9.77
CA ALA A 334 4.19 -13.20 8.34
C ALA A 334 3.45 -14.39 7.71
N VAL A 335 3.89 -15.62 7.96
CA VAL A 335 3.23 -16.83 7.45
C VAL A 335 1.81 -16.99 8.03
N ILE A 336 1.63 -16.72 9.33
CA ILE A 336 0.29 -16.69 9.94
C ILE A 336 -0.56 -15.63 9.23
N GLY A 337 -0.02 -14.43 8.97
CA GLY A 337 -0.71 -13.36 8.24
C GLY A 337 -1.17 -13.79 6.84
N VAL A 338 -0.29 -14.48 6.08
CA VAL A 338 -0.62 -15.05 4.76
C VAL A 338 -1.83 -15.97 4.84
N LEU A 339 -1.77 -16.98 5.71
CA LEU A 339 -2.81 -18.00 5.80
C LEU A 339 -4.11 -17.46 6.43
N TYR A 340 -3.98 -16.73 7.52
CA TYR A 340 -5.13 -16.13 8.21
C TYR A 340 -5.88 -15.15 7.31
N GLY A 341 -5.16 -14.22 6.67
CA GLY A 341 -5.78 -13.24 5.77
C GLY A 341 -6.54 -13.90 4.64
N ALA A 342 -5.95 -14.93 4.02
CA ALA A 342 -6.57 -15.67 2.93
C ALA A 342 -7.80 -16.47 3.38
N ILE A 343 -7.73 -17.20 4.50
CA ILE A 343 -8.85 -17.98 5.03
C ILE A 343 -10.03 -17.07 5.40
N VAL A 344 -9.75 -15.95 6.08
CA VAL A 344 -10.79 -15.01 6.48
C VAL A 344 -11.40 -14.29 5.25
N ALA A 345 -10.60 -14.01 4.20
CA ALA A 345 -11.11 -13.45 2.94
C ALA A 345 -12.18 -14.36 2.29
N ILE A 346 -11.98 -15.70 2.30
CA ILE A 346 -12.94 -16.67 1.76
C ILE A 346 -14.32 -16.53 2.44
N GLY A 347 -14.35 -16.27 3.75
CA GLY A 347 -15.58 -16.16 4.53
C GLY A 347 -16.32 -14.81 4.41
N GLN A 348 -15.79 -13.83 3.68
CA GLN A 348 -16.41 -12.49 3.62
C GLN A 348 -17.63 -12.44 2.70
N ALA A 349 -18.69 -11.80 3.18
CA ALA A 349 -19.89 -11.51 2.40
C ALA A 349 -19.83 -10.11 1.71
N ASP A 350 -18.99 -9.21 2.20
CA ASP A 350 -18.77 -7.86 1.67
C ASP A 350 -17.53 -7.83 0.77
N MET A 351 -17.68 -7.28 -0.44
CA MET A 351 -16.64 -7.27 -1.47
C MET A 351 -15.41 -6.43 -1.05
N LYS A 352 -15.62 -5.24 -0.47
CA LYS A 352 -14.49 -4.40 -0.02
C LYS A 352 -13.77 -5.02 1.16
N ARG A 353 -14.51 -5.66 2.06
CA ARG A 353 -13.95 -6.35 3.22
C ARG A 353 -13.14 -7.58 2.79
N LEU A 354 -13.61 -8.33 1.78
CA LEU A 354 -12.85 -9.41 1.17
C LEU A 354 -11.52 -8.88 0.64
N ILE A 355 -11.53 -7.82 -0.21
CA ILE A 355 -10.31 -7.22 -0.78
C ILE A 355 -9.37 -6.71 0.33
N ALA A 356 -9.88 -6.18 1.44
CA ALA A 356 -9.05 -5.78 2.57
C ALA A 356 -8.34 -6.96 3.25
N TYR A 357 -9.01 -8.11 3.40
CA TYR A 357 -8.38 -9.32 3.96
C TYR A 357 -7.37 -9.96 3.00
N THR A 358 -7.60 -9.88 1.67
CA THR A 358 -6.58 -10.31 0.71
C THR A 358 -5.31 -9.47 0.84
N SER A 359 -5.43 -8.17 1.12
CA SER A 359 -4.29 -7.29 1.35
C SER A 359 -3.50 -7.70 2.61
N ILE A 360 -4.16 -8.12 3.70
CA ILE A 360 -3.48 -8.64 4.89
C ILE A 360 -2.64 -9.87 4.55
N SER A 361 -3.16 -10.78 3.72
CA SER A 361 -2.41 -11.93 3.21
C SER A 361 -1.18 -11.50 2.40
N HIS A 362 -1.34 -10.56 1.47
CA HIS A 362 -0.24 -10.05 0.65
C HIS A 362 0.83 -9.32 1.47
N PHE A 363 0.44 -8.57 2.53
CA PHE A 363 1.42 -7.99 3.45
C PHE A 363 2.22 -9.05 4.20
N GLY A 364 1.63 -10.21 4.50
CA GLY A 364 2.37 -11.36 5.00
C GLY A 364 3.49 -11.78 4.06
N PHE A 365 3.24 -11.89 2.75
CA PHE A 365 4.29 -12.17 1.75
C PHE A 365 5.35 -11.06 1.68
N ILE A 366 4.94 -9.79 1.70
CA ILE A 366 5.89 -8.66 1.65
C ILE A 366 6.83 -8.70 2.87
N VAL A 367 6.29 -8.85 4.08
CA VAL A 367 7.08 -8.93 5.31
C VAL A 367 7.98 -10.17 5.33
N LEU A 368 7.48 -11.31 4.84
CA LEU A 368 8.26 -12.53 4.65
C LEU A 368 9.51 -12.25 3.79
N GLY A 369 9.32 -11.61 2.62
CA GLY A 369 10.40 -11.27 1.70
C GLY A 369 11.41 -10.25 2.27
N ILE A 370 10.94 -9.30 3.10
CA ILE A 370 11.83 -8.33 3.76
C ILE A 370 12.76 -9.03 4.76
N PHE A 371 12.23 -9.90 5.63
CA PHE A 371 12.98 -10.49 6.74
C PHE A 371 13.66 -11.82 6.43
N VAL A 372 13.48 -12.37 5.23
CA VAL A 372 14.25 -13.55 4.81
C VAL A 372 15.73 -13.23 4.59
N LEU A 373 16.09 -11.97 4.41
CA LEU A 373 17.46 -11.45 4.24
C LEU A 373 18.19 -12.13 3.07
N THR A 374 17.52 -12.26 1.93
CA THR A 374 18.08 -12.70 0.64
C THR A 374 17.81 -11.63 -0.42
N SER A 375 18.67 -11.51 -1.42
CA SER A 375 18.52 -10.53 -2.50
C SER A 375 17.21 -10.73 -3.25
N GLN A 376 16.87 -11.97 -3.60
CA GLN A 376 15.62 -12.31 -4.27
C GLN A 376 14.39 -12.00 -3.43
N GLY A 377 14.43 -12.34 -2.12
CA GLY A 377 13.32 -12.07 -1.20
C GLY A 377 13.04 -10.58 -1.05
N GLN A 378 14.06 -9.76 -0.82
CA GLN A 378 13.88 -8.31 -0.63
C GLN A 378 13.54 -7.59 -1.93
N SER A 379 14.15 -7.97 -3.06
CA SER A 379 13.76 -7.43 -4.37
C SER A 379 12.32 -7.79 -4.72
N GLY A 380 11.92 -9.05 -4.45
CA GLY A 380 10.54 -9.51 -4.58
C GLY A 380 9.57 -8.74 -3.69
N ALA A 381 9.92 -8.52 -2.41
CA ALA A 381 9.08 -7.77 -1.47
C ALA A 381 8.89 -6.31 -1.90
N THR A 382 9.97 -5.64 -2.34
CA THR A 382 9.89 -4.25 -2.80
C THR A 382 9.06 -4.14 -4.08
N LEU A 383 9.29 -5.02 -5.05
CA LEU A 383 8.48 -5.10 -6.26
C LEU A 383 7.01 -5.40 -5.92
N TYR A 384 6.77 -6.24 -4.91
CA TYR A 384 5.41 -6.58 -4.46
C TYR A 384 4.69 -5.37 -3.86
N MET A 385 5.38 -4.48 -3.15
CA MET A 385 4.77 -3.24 -2.67
C MET A 385 4.15 -2.43 -3.82
N VAL A 386 4.85 -2.32 -4.96
CA VAL A 386 4.35 -1.62 -6.15
C VAL A 386 3.20 -2.40 -6.79
N ASN A 387 3.40 -3.67 -7.08
CA ASN A 387 2.45 -4.51 -7.81
C ASN A 387 1.14 -4.73 -7.04
N HIS A 388 1.22 -4.90 -5.71
CA HIS A 388 0.05 -4.94 -4.85
C HIS A 388 -0.72 -3.62 -4.87
N GLY A 389 -0.04 -2.47 -4.86
CA GLY A 389 -0.68 -1.15 -4.97
C GLY A 389 -1.49 -1.02 -6.25
N LEU A 390 -0.96 -1.47 -7.38
CA LEU A 390 -1.63 -1.44 -8.68
C LEU A 390 -2.82 -2.42 -8.74
N ALA A 391 -2.59 -3.70 -8.39
CA ALA A 391 -3.61 -4.76 -8.50
C ALA A 391 -4.77 -4.54 -7.53
N THR A 392 -4.48 -4.30 -6.26
CA THR A 392 -5.52 -4.05 -5.23
C THR A 392 -6.21 -2.72 -5.45
N GLY A 393 -5.46 -1.70 -5.92
CA GLY A 393 -6.05 -0.41 -6.32
C GLY A 393 -7.08 -0.58 -7.42
N ALA A 394 -6.77 -1.31 -8.49
CA ALA A 394 -7.71 -1.61 -9.55
C ALA A 394 -8.94 -2.38 -9.04
N LEU A 395 -8.76 -3.40 -8.18
CA LEU A 395 -9.86 -4.15 -7.57
C LEU A 395 -10.79 -3.25 -6.74
N PHE A 396 -10.25 -2.38 -5.87
CA PHE A 396 -11.06 -1.46 -5.07
C PHE A 396 -11.84 -0.47 -5.93
N LEU A 397 -11.24 0.05 -7.02
CA LEU A 397 -11.94 0.98 -7.92
C LEU A 397 -13.08 0.29 -8.64
N ILE A 398 -12.85 -0.89 -9.23
CA ILE A 398 -13.88 -1.59 -9.98
C ILE A 398 -15.00 -2.07 -9.04
N ALA A 399 -14.66 -2.61 -7.88
CA ALA A 399 -15.64 -2.92 -6.83
C ALA A 399 -16.44 -1.67 -6.43
N GLY A 400 -15.78 -0.52 -6.30
CA GLY A 400 -16.40 0.76 -6.04
C GLY A 400 -17.39 1.17 -7.12
N PHE A 401 -17.03 1.02 -8.40
CA PHE A 401 -17.94 1.31 -9.52
C PHE A 401 -19.15 0.38 -9.54
N MET A 402 -18.98 -0.88 -9.18
CA MET A 402 -20.09 -1.82 -9.00
C MET A 402 -21.02 -1.37 -7.87
N ILE A 403 -20.45 -1.05 -6.71
CA ILE A 403 -21.20 -0.61 -5.51
C ILE A 403 -22.00 0.68 -5.81
N VAL A 404 -21.42 1.63 -6.53
CA VAL A 404 -22.13 2.86 -6.93
C VAL A 404 -23.38 2.55 -7.77
N ARG A 405 -23.27 1.58 -8.68
CA ARG A 405 -24.36 1.20 -9.60
C ARG A 405 -25.45 0.40 -8.88
N ARG A 406 -25.02 -0.58 -8.07
CA ARG A 406 -25.94 -1.50 -7.38
C ARG A 406 -26.40 -0.99 -6.02
N ARG A 407 -25.69 -0.02 -5.42
CA ARG A 407 -25.88 0.49 -4.06
C ARG A 407 -25.78 -0.60 -2.97
N SER A 408 -25.00 -1.64 -3.22
CA SER A 408 -24.71 -2.71 -2.26
C SER A 408 -23.26 -3.16 -2.41
N SER A 409 -22.59 -3.48 -1.32
CA SER A 409 -21.27 -4.10 -1.31
C SER A 409 -21.31 -5.62 -1.10
N ARG A 410 -22.51 -6.19 -0.87
CA ARG A 410 -22.68 -7.62 -0.61
C ARG A 410 -22.53 -8.42 -1.90
N ILE A 411 -21.63 -9.40 -1.88
CA ILE A 411 -21.37 -10.30 -3.01
C ILE A 411 -22.67 -11.01 -3.47
N ALA A 412 -23.51 -11.40 -2.50
CA ALA A 412 -24.76 -12.09 -2.76
C ALA A 412 -25.79 -11.27 -3.57
N ASP A 413 -25.65 -9.94 -3.62
CA ASP A 413 -26.58 -9.06 -4.36
C ASP A 413 -26.25 -8.93 -5.84
N TYR A 414 -25.17 -9.58 -6.30
CA TYR A 414 -24.73 -9.62 -7.69
C TYR A 414 -25.00 -10.98 -8.32
N GLY A 415 -24.84 -11.09 -9.63
CA GLY A 415 -24.96 -12.31 -10.43
C GLY A 415 -25.16 -11.96 -11.89
N GLY A 416 -24.39 -12.59 -12.79
CA GLY A 416 -24.49 -12.39 -14.23
C GLY A 416 -24.04 -11.02 -14.74
N VAL A 417 -23.22 -10.27 -13.97
CA VAL A 417 -22.76 -8.92 -14.32
C VAL A 417 -22.05 -8.90 -15.67
N GLN A 418 -21.30 -9.95 -16.04
CA GLN A 418 -20.59 -10.04 -17.33
C GLN A 418 -21.50 -9.94 -18.55
N LYS A 419 -22.79 -10.28 -18.42
CA LYS A 419 -23.75 -10.22 -19.54
C LYS A 419 -24.27 -8.82 -19.80
N VAL A 420 -24.24 -7.94 -18.80
CA VAL A 420 -24.76 -6.57 -18.88
C VAL A 420 -23.66 -5.51 -18.90
N ALA A 421 -22.51 -5.79 -18.30
CA ALA A 421 -21.35 -4.91 -18.22
C ALA A 421 -20.04 -5.69 -18.52
N PRO A 422 -19.83 -6.10 -19.79
CA PRO A 422 -18.70 -6.97 -20.15
C PRO A 422 -17.32 -6.31 -19.96
N VAL A 423 -17.17 -5.01 -20.20
CA VAL A 423 -15.90 -4.31 -20.02
C VAL A 423 -15.54 -4.25 -18.55
N LEU A 424 -16.50 -3.91 -17.67
CA LEU A 424 -16.30 -3.92 -16.22
C LEU A 424 -15.90 -5.31 -15.74
N ALA A 425 -16.58 -6.36 -16.21
CA ALA A 425 -16.31 -7.73 -15.82
C ALA A 425 -14.93 -8.21 -16.29
N GLY A 426 -14.51 -7.84 -17.50
CA GLY A 426 -13.18 -8.15 -18.03
C GLY A 426 -12.06 -7.49 -17.22
N LEU A 427 -12.20 -6.20 -16.88
CA LEU A 427 -11.21 -5.49 -16.06
C LEU A 427 -11.19 -6.00 -14.61
N PHE A 428 -12.36 -6.40 -14.06
CA PHE A 428 -12.42 -7.04 -12.75
C PHE A 428 -11.70 -8.39 -12.76
N LEU A 429 -11.84 -9.17 -13.83
CA LEU A 429 -11.13 -10.45 -14.01
C LEU A 429 -9.61 -10.23 -14.02
N ILE A 430 -9.10 -9.31 -14.86
CA ILE A 430 -7.65 -9.02 -14.94
C ILE A 430 -7.10 -8.59 -13.57
N SER A 431 -7.81 -7.68 -12.89
CA SER A 431 -7.40 -7.22 -11.56
C SER A 431 -7.44 -8.34 -10.52
N GLY A 432 -8.44 -9.22 -10.58
CA GLY A 432 -8.55 -10.39 -9.72
C GLY A 432 -7.44 -11.41 -9.99
N LEU A 433 -7.18 -11.73 -11.26
CA LEU A 433 -6.10 -12.61 -11.68
C LEU A 433 -4.73 -12.06 -11.29
N ALA A 434 -4.54 -10.74 -11.33
CA ALA A 434 -3.37 -10.10 -10.73
C ALA A 434 -3.33 -10.33 -9.21
N GLY A 435 -4.45 -10.19 -8.50
CA GLY A 435 -4.51 -10.42 -7.06
C GLY A 435 -4.22 -11.86 -6.61
N LEU A 436 -4.36 -12.86 -7.49
CA LEU A 436 -3.98 -14.25 -7.21
C LEU A 436 -2.61 -14.63 -7.81
N ALA A 437 -1.83 -13.64 -8.26
CA ALA A 437 -0.50 -13.83 -8.83
C ALA A 437 -0.46 -14.75 -10.07
N LEU A 438 -1.37 -14.55 -11.04
CA LEU A 438 -1.34 -15.30 -12.29
C LEU A 438 -0.09 -14.96 -13.11
N PRO A 439 0.68 -15.94 -13.64
CA PRO A 439 1.79 -15.68 -14.56
C PRO A 439 1.41 -14.77 -15.74
N GLY A 440 2.28 -13.82 -16.07
CA GLY A 440 2.01 -12.77 -17.06
C GLY A 440 1.41 -11.48 -16.49
N LEU A 441 1.03 -11.47 -15.19
CA LEU A 441 0.59 -10.27 -14.47
C LEU A 441 1.59 -9.89 -13.37
N SER A 442 1.59 -8.62 -12.99
CA SER A 442 2.68 -7.99 -12.22
C SER A 442 2.99 -8.65 -10.88
N THR A 443 1.99 -9.11 -10.15
CA THR A 443 2.16 -9.69 -8.80
C THR A 443 2.84 -11.06 -8.82
N PHE A 444 2.71 -11.83 -9.90
CA PHE A 444 3.36 -13.14 -9.99
C PHE A 444 4.88 -13.06 -9.82
N VAL A 445 5.51 -12.12 -10.51
CA VAL A 445 6.98 -12.00 -10.46
C VAL A 445 7.45 -11.69 -9.04
N SER A 446 6.77 -10.77 -8.36
CA SER A 446 7.12 -10.39 -7.00
C SER A 446 6.89 -11.51 -6.00
N GLU A 447 5.76 -12.21 -6.08
CA GLU A 447 5.44 -13.32 -5.18
C GLU A 447 6.38 -14.51 -5.39
N PHE A 448 6.66 -14.83 -6.64
CA PHE A 448 7.62 -15.88 -7.00
C PHE A 448 9.03 -15.60 -6.46
N LEU A 449 9.53 -14.35 -6.60
CA LEU A 449 10.82 -13.97 -6.04
C LEU A 449 10.86 -14.08 -4.51
N VAL A 450 9.79 -13.65 -3.82
CA VAL A 450 9.67 -13.81 -2.37
C VAL A 450 9.73 -15.28 -1.97
N LEU A 451 8.96 -16.14 -2.63
CA LEU A 451 8.93 -17.58 -2.31
C LEU A 451 10.26 -18.27 -2.59
N VAL A 452 10.87 -18.02 -3.75
CA VAL A 452 12.18 -18.59 -4.10
C VAL A 452 13.24 -18.11 -3.11
N GLY A 453 13.31 -16.78 -2.85
CA GLY A 453 14.23 -16.22 -1.87
C GLY A 453 14.02 -16.79 -0.47
N THR A 454 12.77 -17.04 -0.07
CA THR A 454 12.43 -17.65 1.22
C THR A 454 12.84 -19.12 1.24
N PHE A 455 12.58 -19.87 0.18
CA PHE A 455 12.86 -21.29 0.13
C PHE A 455 14.36 -21.62 0.25
N THR A 456 15.24 -20.75 -0.28
CA THR A 456 16.70 -20.95 -0.18
C THR A 456 17.20 -20.97 1.26
N ARG A 457 16.53 -20.26 2.19
CA ARG A 457 16.97 -20.13 3.59
C ARG A 457 16.00 -20.75 4.60
N TYR A 458 14.67 -20.61 4.39
CA TYR A 458 13.62 -21.03 5.32
C TYR A 458 12.57 -21.88 4.60
N LYS A 459 12.92 -23.14 4.26
CA LYS A 459 12.08 -24.05 3.47
C LYS A 459 10.69 -24.24 4.06
N VAL A 460 10.59 -24.41 5.39
CA VAL A 460 9.30 -24.61 6.08
C VAL A 460 8.39 -23.38 5.91
N ALA A 461 8.91 -22.18 6.14
CA ALA A 461 8.13 -20.94 5.99
C ALA A 461 7.65 -20.76 4.53
N ALA A 462 8.52 -21.02 3.55
CA ALA A 462 8.17 -20.97 2.12
C ALA A 462 7.06 -21.99 1.77
N SER A 463 7.17 -23.23 2.26
CA SER A 463 6.16 -24.27 2.01
C SER A 463 4.78 -23.89 2.55
N PHE A 464 4.71 -23.34 3.78
CA PHE A 464 3.43 -22.86 4.33
C PHE A 464 2.93 -21.60 3.58
N ALA A 465 3.80 -20.65 3.22
CA ALA A 465 3.41 -19.48 2.47
C ALA A 465 2.84 -19.85 1.08
N THR A 466 3.37 -20.89 0.42
CA THR A 466 2.87 -21.37 -0.88
C THR A 466 1.39 -21.81 -0.82
N VAL A 467 0.91 -22.30 0.33
CA VAL A 467 -0.51 -22.60 0.51
C VAL A 467 -1.38 -21.35 0.34
N GLY A 468 -0.84 -20.18 0.68
CA GLY A 468 -1.50 -18.88 0.46
C GLY A 468 -1.91 -18.65 -1.00
N ILE A 469 -1.13 -19.12 -1.99
CA ILE A 469 -1.44 -18.99 -3.42
C ILE A 469 -2.71 -19.80 -3.76
N ILE A 470 -2.82 -21.01 -3.22
CA ILE A 470 -4.01 -21.86 -3.45
C ILE A 470 -5.25 -21.19 -2.87
N LEU A 471 -5.13 -20.66 -1.65
CA LEU A 471 -6.21 -19.92 -1.01
C LEU A 471 -6.56 -18.64 -1.77
N ALA A 472 -5.57 -17.97 -2.36
CA ALA A 472 -5.78 -16.78 -3.20
C ALA A 472 -6.62 -17.09 -4.43
N ALA A 473 -6.35 -18.21 -5.10
CA ALA A 473 -7.16 -18.67 -6.21
C ALA A 473 -8.62 -18.90 -5.78
N ILE A 474 -8.84 -19.52 -4.60
CA ILE A 474 -10.18 -19.79 -4.10
C ILE A 474 -10.95 -18.48 -3.88
N TYR A 475 -10.43 -17.50 -3.10
CA TYR A 475 -11.22 -16.31 -2.76
C TYR A 475 -11.45 -15.40 -3.97
N ILE A 476 -10.50 -15.27 -4.89
CA ILE A 476 -10.65 -14.43 -6.08
C ILE A 476 -11.63 -15.07 -7.07
N LEU A 477 -11.41 -16.33 -7.45
CA LEU A 477 -12.26 -16.99 -8.44
C LEU A 477 -13.68 -17.18 -7.94
N TRP A 478 -13.84 -17.48 -6.66
CA TRP A 478 -15.16 -17.59 -6.04
C TRP A 478 -15.90 -16.26 -5.99
N MET A 479 -15.22 -15.15 -5.63
CA MET A 479 -15.80 -13.81 -5.71
C MET A 479 -16.21 -13.47 -7.13
N TYR A 480 -15.34 -13.73 -8.12
CA TYR A 480 -15.64 -13.48 -9.54
C TYR A 480 -16.84 -14.31 -10.00
N GLN A 481 -16.83 -15.61 -9.73
CA GLN A 481 -17.91 -16.51 -10.10
C GLN A 481 -19.26 -16.05 -9.54
N ARG A 482 -19.32 -15.68 -8.28
CA ARG A 482 -20.56 -15.27 -7.60
C ARG A 482 -21.10 -13.92 -8.08
N THR A 483 -20.24 -13.03 -8.55
CA THR A 483 -20.64 -11.69 -8.97
C THR A 483 -20.84 -11.59 -10.48
N MET A 484 -19.96 -12.18 -11.28
CA MET A 484 -19.89 -11.96 -12.73
C MET A 484 -20.62 -13.01 -13.54
N THR A 485 -20.66 -14.27 -13.09
CA THR A 485 -21.24 -15.36 -13.86
C THR A 485 -22.66 -15.74 -13.39
N GLY A 486 -23.28 -16.70 -14.07
CA GLY A 486 -24.61 -17.20 -13.75
C GLY A 486 -25.77 -16.42 -14.39
N PRO A 487 -26.99 -16.59 -13.87
CA PRO A 487 -28.16 -15.85 -14.35
C PRO A 487 -28.06 -14.38 -13.91
N VAL A 488 -28.53 -13.49 -14.80
CA VAL A 488 -28.61 -12.06 -14.50
C VAL A 488 -29.71 -11.84 -13.46
N ARG A 489 -29.34 -11.29 -12.30
CA ARG A 489 -30.32 -10.91 -11.28
C ARG A 489 -31.10 -9.67 -11.75
N GLU A 490 -32.38 -9.58 -11.43
CA GLU A 490 -33.27 -8.49 -11.82
C GLU A 490 -32.66 -7.11 -11.49
N GLN A 491 -32.09 -6.97 -10.30
CA GLN A 491 -31.51 -5.73 -9.83
C GLN A 491 -30.17 -5.36 -10.53
N VAL A 492 -29.58 -6.27 -11.27
CA VAL A 492 -28.35 -6.07 -12.06
C VAL A 492 -28.68 -5.87 -13.55
N ALA A 493 -29.85 -6.29 -14.00
CA ALA A 493 -30.24 -6.32 -15.41
C ALA A 493 -30.10 -4.97 -16.15
N ARG A 494 -30.23 -3.85 -15.44
CA ARG A 494 -30.10 -2.48 -16.00
C ARG A 494 -28.79 -1.79 -15.60
N MET A 495 -27.79 -2.55 -15.12
CA MET A 495 -26.51 -1.96 -14.69
C MET A 495 -25.70 -1.51 -15.93
N PRO A 496 -25.39 -0.20 -16.06
CA PRO A 496 -24.59 0.29 -17.17
C PRO A 496 -23.13 -0.15 -17.04
N ASP A 497 -22.45 -0.33 -18.16
CA ASP A 497 -21.00 -0.60 -18.20
C ASP A 497 -20.18 0.64 -17.82
N LEU A 498 -18.86 0.54 -17.85
CA LEU A 498 -17.95 1.60 -17.47
C LEU A 498 -18.06 2.82 -18.39
N LYS A 499 -18.03 4.00 -17.76
CA LYS A 499 -17.97 5.28 -18.48
C LYS A 499 -16.52 5.59 -18.86
N ALA A 500 -16.32 6.43 -19.89
CA ALA A 500 -14.98 6.83 -20.35
C ALA A 500 -14.07 7.32 -19.22
N ARG A 501 -14.56 8.14 -18.28
CA ARG A 501 -13.79 8.60 -17.13
C ARG A 501 -13.33 7.44 -16.23
N GLU A 502 -14.17 6.45 -15.98
CA GLU A 502 -13.85 5.27 -15.17
C GLU A 502 -12.81 4.39 -15.87
N LEU A 503 -12.90 4.28 -17.21
CA LEU A 503 -11.88 3.61 -18.01
C LEU A 503 -10.54 4.33 -17.95
N TRP A 504 -10.52 5.68 -18.02
CA TRP A 504 -9.30 6.46 -17.85
C TRP A 504 -8.73 6.38 -16.43
N ALA A 505 -9.56 6.11 -15.43
CA ALA A 505 -9.08 5.87 -14.06
C ALA A 505 -8.43 4.47 -13.90
N VAL A 506 -9.08 3.40 -14.40
CA VAL A 506 -8.58 2.03 -14.20
C VAL A 506 -7.60 1.61 -15.28
N GLY A 507 -7.75 2.09 -16.52
CA GLY A 507 -6.95 1.69 -17.67
C GLY A 507 -5.43 1.77 -17.45
N PRO A 508 -4.88 2.87 -16.92
CA PRO A 508 -3.45 2.96 -16.62
C PRO A 508 -2.98 1.90 -15.64
N LEU A 509 -3.79 1.56 -14.61
CA LEU A 509 -3.43 0.52 -13.65
C LEU A 509 -3.36 -0.85 -14.32
N ILE A 510 -4.34 -1.18 -15.15
CA ILE A 510 -4.37 -2.43 -15.92
C ILE A 510 -3.17 -2.51 -16.88
N ALA A 511 -2.87 -1.42 -17.58
CA ALA A 511 -1.73 -1.35 -18.49
C ALA A 511 -0.40 -1.62 -17.73
N LEU A 512 -0.20 -1.01 -16.56
CA LEU A 512 0.97 -1.23 -15.72
C LEU A 512 1.02 -2.65 -15.13
N ILE A 513 -0.13 -3.23 -14.73
CA ILE A 513 -0.23 -4.61 -14.25
C ILE A 513 0.27 -5.59 -15.33
N ILE A 514 -0.14 -5.40 -16.58
CA ILE A 514 0.30 -6.23 -17.70
C ILE A 514 1.77 -5.95 -18.04
N ALA A 515 2.15 -4.68 -18.15
CA ALA A 515 3.51 -4.28 -18.51
C ALA A 515 4.54 -4.84 -17.52
N PHE A 516 4.32 -4.69 -16.21
CA PHE A 516 5.24 -5.20 -15.19
C PHE A 516 5.13 -6.72 -14.97
N GLY A 517 4.05 -7.36 -15.43
CA GLY A 517 3.93 -8.80 -15.47
C GLY A 517 4.77 -9.45 -16.59
N VAL A 518 4.85 -8.78 -17.74
CA VAL A 518 5.62 -9.22 -18.90
C VAL A 518 7.08 -8.76 -18.84
N TYR A 519 7.32 -7.51 -18.40
CA TYR A 519 8.65 -6.90 -18.37
C TYR A 519 8.93 -6.14 -17.07
N PRO A 520 9.22 -6.84 -15.95
CA PRO A 520 9.48 -6.23 -14.64
C PRO A 520 10.86 -5.59 -14.54
N LYS A 521 11.76 -5.81 -15.51
CA LYS A 521 13.16 -5.41 -15.48
C LYS A 521 13.38 -3.93 -15.14
N PRO A 522 12.65 -2.95 -15.70
CA PRO A 522 12.86 -1.53 -15.38
C PRO A 522 12.72 -1.19 -13.89
N LEU A 523 11.75 -1.81 -13.20
CA LEU A 523 11.60 -1.63 -11.76
C LEU A 523 12.70 -2.35 -10.98
N LEU A 524 13.05 -3.58 -11.37
CA LEU A 524 14.10 -4.35 -10.71
C LEU A 524 15.48 -3.70 -10.87
N ASP A 525 15.78 -3.08 -12.01
CA ASP A 525 17.04 -2.33 -12.21
C ASP A 525 17.17 -1.14 -11.26
N ILE A 526 16.05 -0.53 -10.88
CA ILE A 526 16.00 0.56 -9.88
C ILE A 526 16.09 -0.01 -8.45
N ILE A 527 15.40 -1.11 -8.17
CA ILE A 527 15.25 -1.69 -6.83
C ILE A 527 16.53 -2.41 -6.38
N ASN A 528 17.11 -3.24 -7.25
CA ASN A 528 18.19 -4.17 -6.88
C ASN A 528 19.43 -3.51 -6.26
N PRO A 529 19.91 -2.34 -6.74
CA PRO A 529 21.05 -1.66 -6.11
C PRO A 529 20.76 -1.29 -4.65
N ALA A 530 19.58 -0.74 -4.35
CA ALA A 530 19.19 -0.37 -2.99
C ALA A 530 19.03 -1.60 -2.09
N VAL A 531 18.44 -2.69 -2.59
CA VAL A 531 18.36 -3.97 -1.87
C VAL A 531 19.75 -4.52 -1.56
N HIS A 532 20.68 -4.44 -2.52
CA HIS A 532 22.07 -4.86 -2.29
C HIS A 532 22.72 -4.07 -1.15
N GLN A 533 22.53 -2.76 -1.10
CA GLN A 533 23.05 -1.91 -0.02
C GLN A 533 22.45 -2.26 1.34
N THR A 534 21.12 -2.46 1.42
CA THR A 534 20.47 -2.94 2.65
C THR A 534 21.08 -4.26 3.13
N LEU A 535 21.34 -5.22 2.23
CA LEU A 535 21.94 -6.51 2.59
C LEU A 535 23.42 -6.36 3.03
N VAL A 536 24.19 -5.47 2.40
CA VAL A 536 25.55 -5.14 2.82
C VAL A 536 25.53 -4.55 4.23
N GLN A 537 24.64 -3.58 4.52
CA GLN A 537 24.45 -3.00 5.85
C GLN A 537 24.06 -4.06 6.88
N MET A 538 23.20 -4.99 6.48
CA MET A 538 22.82 -6.16 7.27
C MET A 538 23.95 -7.19 7.42
N ARG A 539 25.05 -7.10 6.68
CA ARG A 539 26.08 -8.16 6.53
C ARG A 539 25.44 -9.52 6.18
N ALA A 540 24.41 -9.51 5.36
CA ALA A 540 23.71 -10.70 4.92
C ALA A 540 24.22 -11.11 3.53
N THR A 541 24.40 -12.40 3.32
CA THR A 541 24.81 -12.99 2.03
C THR A 541 23.77 -13.99 1.59
N ASP A 542 23.58 -14.11 0.30
CA ASP A 542 22.71 -15.16 -0.24
C ASP A 542 23.27 -16.55 0.08
N PRO A 543 22.42 -17.54 0.33
CA PRO A 543 22.84 -18.93 0.44
C PRO A 543 23.50 -19.40 -0.85
N LEU A 544 24.60 -20.13 -0.76
CA LEU A 544 25.22 -20.75 -1.92
C LEU A 544 24.23 -21.73 -2.57
N PRO A 545 24.16 -21.78 -3.91
CA PRO A 545 23.38 -22.82 -4.57
C PRO A 545 23.88 -24.20 -4.11
N PRO A 546 22.99 -25.20 -3.95
CA PRO A 546 23.41 -26.53 -3.62
C PRO A 546 24.43 -26.99 -4.70
N ALA A 547 25.55 -27.55 -4.25
CA ALA A 547 26.53 -28.12 -5.18
C ALA A 547 25.80 -29.07 -6.13
N PRO A 548 26.06 -29.02 -7.45
CA PRO A 548 25.45 -29.96 -8.35
C PRO A 548 25.77 -31.37 -7.82
N ALA A 549 24.74 -32.21 -7.68
CA ALA A 549 24.91 -33.59 -7.28
C ALA A 549 25.99 -34.17 -8.19
N SER A 550 27.12 -34.51 -7.61
CA SER A 550 28.23 -35.07 -8.37
C SER A 550 27.67 -36.24 -9.18
N THR A 551 27.90 -36.24 -10.48
CA THR A 551 27.54 -37.31 -11.41
C THR A 551 28.32 -38.60 -11.09
N ALA A 552 28.31 -39.05 -9.85
CA ALA A 552 28.90 -40.27 -9.36
C ALA A 552 28.08 -41.51 -9.72
N PHE A 553 27.01 -41.36 -10.51
CA PHE A 553 26.12 -42.49 -10.87
C PHE A 553 26.48 -43.16 -12.23
N PHE A 554 27.49 -42.70 -12.97
CA PHE A 554 27.82 -43.26 -14.28
C PHE A 554 29.22 -43.90 -14.39
N SER A 555 29.95 -44.15 -13.28
CA SER A 555 31.30 -44.75 -13.36
C SER A 555 31.42 -46.16 -12.78
N SER A 556 30.33 -46.88 -12.53
CA SER A 556 30.42 -48.22 -11.94
C SER A 556 30.00 -49.37 -12.88
N HIS A 557 29.95 -49.20 -14.20
CA HIS A 557 29.68 -50.30 -15.13
C HIS A 557 30.55 -50.22 -16.40
N SER A 558 31.88 -50.26 -16.26
CA SER A 558 32.76 -50.61 -17.37
C SER A 558 34.05 -51.31 -16.88
N GLY A 559 33.85 -52.42 -16.21
CA GLY A 559 34.93 -53.36 -15.83
C GLY A 559 34.74 -54.70 -16.50
N PHE A 560 34.65 -54.74 -17.84
CA PHE A 560 34.79 -56.01 -18.60
C PHE A 560 36.25 -56.12 -19.08
N ALA A 561 37.06 -56.72 -18.24
CA ALA A 561 38.47 -57.10 -18.64
C ALA A 561 38.43 -58.24 -19.60
N LEU A 562 38.73 -57.98 -20.86
CA LEU A 562 39.10 -59.04 -21.89
C LEU A 562 40.50 -59.57 -21.59
N SER A 563 40.57 -60.74 -20.95
CA SER A 563 41.78 -61.52 -20.83
C SER A 563 42.17 -62.05 -22.23
N ARG A 564 43.20 -61.46 -22.86
CA ARG A 564 43.92 -62.08 -24.02
C ARG A 564 45.02 -62.99 -23.48
N LYS A 565 44.82 -64.30 -23.58
CA LYS A 565 45.91 -65.27 -23.54
C LYS A 565 46.66 -65.20 -24.86
N GLY A 566 47.98 -64.85 -24.84
CA GLY A 566 48.88 -64.99 -25.92
C GLY A 566 49.55 -66.42 -25.93
N PRO A 567 49.90 -66.93 -27.03
CA PRO A 567 50.60 -68.25 -27.11
C PRO A 567 52.11 -68.10 -26.90
N THR A 568 52.65 -68.99 -26.10
CA THR A 568 54.11 -69.24 -26.01
C THR A 568 54.52 -70.40 -26.89
N PRO A 569 55.78 -70.39 -27.39
CA PRO A 569 56.29 -71.36 -28.35
C PRO A 569 56.52 -72.73 -27.77
#